data_0e7e958eec1f8edfa262930bfc65ae27
#
_entry.id   0e7e958eec1f8edfa262930bfc65ae27
#
_cell.length_a   1.000
_cell.length_b   1.000
_cell.length_c   1.000
_cell.angle_alpha   90.00
_cell.angle_beta   90.00
_cell.angle_gamma   90.00
#
_symmetry.space_group_name_H-M   'P 1'
#
loop_
_entity.id
_entity.type
_entity.pdbx_description
1 polymer ?
#
loop_
_entity_poly.entity_id
_entity_poly.type
_entity_poly.pdbx_seq_one_letter_code
_entity_poly.pdbx_strand_id
1 'polypeptide(L)'
;MPQSLIDRTYEAAARFHAQPMAKKLALKVNEHNIGYLPISDAASPQAAAQGRKPSQNEAYFLRRERTPDDPAVVASRRFHGLNQWPDDLPGFRATTLEYMQTLEALCRRLAPLYAMALDLPADFFDACFDVPHMILRMSRYPVIDHEDETVASLVPHTDSGFMTLLPPNPVPGLSILLPNGRWIDAPGVDGAFVVNGGDILHRWTNERFLSTPHRVRNLSGQMRYAIPFFCDPDHETVIECLPTCRSAADPAKYPPIRFGDYALWFARKSYEHMANETALPDAVVAPGARATARW
;
A
#
# COMPACT_ATOMS: atom_id res chain seq x y z
N MET A 1 19.09 -3.63 5.33
CA MET A 1 19.10 -2.35 4.56
C MET A 1 19.94 -1.35 5.32
N PRO A 2 20.84 -0.59 4.68
CA PRO A 2 21.58 0.48 5.34
C PRO A 2 20.66 1.61 5.79
N GLN A 3 20.85 2.13 7.02
CA GLN A 3 20.08 3.26 7.53
C GLN A 3 20.23 4.50 6.63
N SER A 4 21.43 4.74 6.11
CA SER A 4 21.70 5.84 5.18
C SER A 4 20.85 5.83 3.90
N LEU A 5 20.41 4.67 3.42
CA LEU A 5 19.51 4.59 2.28
C LEU A 5 18.08 4.99 2.70
N ILE A 6 17.63 4.58 3.87
CA ILE A 6 16.35 5.00 4.44
C ILE A 6 16.34 6.53 4.58
N ASP A 7 17.39 7.10 5.18
CA ASP A 7 17.51 8.54 5.42
C ASP A 7 17.48 9.34 4.11
N ARG A 8 18.27 8.94 3.11
CA ARG A 8 18.26 9.56 1.77
C ARG A 8 16.89 9.48 1.10
N THR A 9 16.15 8.39 1.33
CA THR A 9 14.81 8.23 0.75
C THR A 9 13.79 9.13 1.44
N TYR A 10 13.88 9.30 2.76
CA TYR A 10 13.08 10.30 3.49
C TYR A 10 13.41 11.72 3.04
N GLU A 11 14.69 12.04 2.85
CA GLU A 11 15.13 13.34 2.32
C GLU A 11 14.58 13.56 0.91
N ALA A 12 14.64 12.55 0.03
CA ALA A 12 14.06 12.62 -1.30
C ALA A 12 12.55 12.92 -1.26
N ALA A 13 11.81 12.24 -0.37
CA ALA A 13 10.38 12.50 -0.15
C ALA A 13 10.15 13.94 0.31
N ALA A 14 10.91 14.42 1.29
CA ALA A 14 10.78 15.79 1.81
C ALA A 14 11.07 16.83 0.71
N ARG A 15 12.14 16.66 -0.08
CA ARG A 15 12.48 17.54 -1.20
C ARG A 15 11.40 17.55 -2.28
N PHE A 16 10.82 16.41 -2.63
CA PHE A 16 9.71 16.34 -3.58
C PHE A 16 8.50 17.14 -3.08
N HIS A 17 8.07 16.90 -1.85
CA HIS A 17 6.89 17.56 -1.29
C HIS A 17 7.09 19.04 -0.99
N ALA A 18 8.34 19.50 -0.85
CA ALA A 18 8.69 20.92 -0.71
C ALA A 18 8.62 21.72 -2.02
N GLN A 19 8.50 21.05 -3.17
CA GLN A 19 8.38 21.75 -4.44
C GLN A 19 7.12 22.60 -4.54
N PRO A 20 7.14 23.67 -5.39
CA PRO A 20 5.96 24.43 -5.72
C PRO A 20 4.83 23.52 -6.23
N MET A 21 3.58 23.85 -5.87
CA MET A 21 2.41 23.04 -6.23
C MET A 21 2.32 22.80 -7.75
N ALA A 22 2.63 23.80 -8.59
CA ALA A 22 2.61 23.66 -10.04
C ALA A 22 3.54 22.54 -10.54
N LYS A 23 4.74 22.38 -9.94
CA LYS A 23 5.67 21.31 -10.30
C LYS A 23 5.16 19.93 -9.88
N LYS A 24 4.61 19.83 -8.68
CA LYS A 24 4.00 18.59 -8.21
C LYS A 24 2.80 18.18 -9.08
N LEU A 25 1.94 19.15 -9.45
CA LEU A 25 0.77 18.90 -10.31
C LEU A 25 1.13 18.57 -11.75
N ALA A 26 2.30 18.98 -12.26
CA ALA A 26 2.80 18.53 -13.56
C ALA A 26 3.06 17.01 -13.59
N LEU A 27 3.26 16.41 -12.42
CA LEU A 27 3.43 14.97 -12.23
C LEU A 27 2.19 14.33 -11.56
N LYS A 28 0.99 14.91 -11.77
CA LYS A 28 -0.25 14.43 -11.16
C LYS A 28 -0.45 12.93 -11.48
N VAL A 29 -0.99 12.22 -10.51
CA VAL A 29 -1.30 10.79 -10.61
C VAL A 29 -2.15 10.49 -11.86
N ASN A 30 -1.72 9.49 -12.62
CA ASN A 30 -2.34 9.06 -13.87
C ASN A 30 -3.21 7.79 -13.69
N GLU A 31 -3.75 7.27 -14.79
CA GLU A 31 -4.58 6.07 -14.84
C GLU A 31 -3.87 4.79 -14.36
N HIS A 32 -2.53 4.77 -14.35
CA HIS A 32 -1.75 3.67 -13.78
C HIS A 32 -1.53 3.83 -12.27
N ASN A 33 -2.11 4.85 -11.65
CA ASN A 33 -1.89 5.23 -10.25
C ASN A 33 -0.39 5.46 -9.98
N ILE A 34 0.27 6.24 -10.86
CA ILE A 34 1.67 6.67 -10.79
C ILE A 34 1.70 8.19 -10.78
N GLY A 35 2.46 8.79 -9.85
CA GLY A 35 2.63 10.23 -9.76
C GLY A 35 2.07 10.84 -8.48
N TYR A 36 1.84 12.13 -8.50
CA TYR A 36 1.47 12.94 -7.35
C TYR A 36 -0.04 12.96 -7.10
N LEU A 37 -0.44 12.58 -5.90
CA LEU A 37 -1.80 12.69 -5.39
C LEU A 37 -1.85 13.84 -4.37
N PRO A 38 -2.52 14.97 -4.68
CA PRO A 38 -2.67 16.09 -3.75
C PRO A 38 -3.60 15.76 -2.58
N ILE A 39 -3.57 16.57 -1.53
CA ILE A 39 -4.64 16.59 -0.52
C ILE A 39 -5.94 16.93 -1.24
N SER A 40 -6.97 16.14 -0.98
CA SER A 40 -8.32 16.35 -1.55
C SER A 40 -9.28 16.80 -0.47
N ASP A 41 -10.19 17.70 -0.83
CA ASP A 41 -11.34 18.07 0.01
C ASP A 41 -12.45 17.01 -0.05
N ALA A 42 -12.37 16.08 -1.01
CA ALA A 42 -13.28 14.95 -1.13
C ALA A 42 -12.72 13.72 -0.44
N ALA A 43 -13.56 13.04 0.31
CA ALA A 43 -13.23 11.72 0.84
C ALA A 43 -13.16 10.68 -0.30
N SER A 44 -12.30 9.66 -0.15
CA SER A 44 -12.32 8.54 -1.09
C SER A 44 -13.72 7.88 -1.12
N PRO A 45 -14.11 7.21 -2.22
CA PRO A 45 -15.42 6.58 -2.31
C PRO A 45 -15.75 5.67 -1.11
N GLN A 46 -14.75 4.93 -0.62
CA GLN A 46 -14.90 4.08 0.56
C GLN A 46 -15.07 4.89 1.85
N ALA A 47 -14.28 5.94 2.06
CA ALA A 47 -14.37 6.80 3.24
C ALA A 47 -15.70 7.57 3.26
N ALA A 48 -16.16 8.07 2.11
CA ALA A 48 -17.44 8.75 1.94
C ALA A 48 -18.62 7.81 2.29
N ALA A 49 -18.59 6.56 1.82
CA ALA A 49 -19.59 5.55 2.15
C ALA A 49 -19.66 5.24 3.65
N GLN A 50 -18.57 5.49 4.39
CA GLN A 50 -18.50 5.34 5.85
C GLN A 50 -18.78 6.65 6.61
N GLY A 51 -19.14 7.74 5.92
CA GLY A 51 -19.39 9.05 6.53
C GLY A 51 -18.12 9.70 7.11
N ARG A 52 -16.92 9.34 6.62
CA ARG A 52 -15.63 9.86 7.12
C ARG A 52 -15.22 11.11 6.37
N LYS A 53 -14.49 11.98 7.07
CA LYS A 53 -13.83 13.13 6.45
C LYS A 53 -12.68 12.70 5.55
N PRO A 54 -12.27 13.54 4.57
CA PRO A 54 -11.09 13.29 3.75
C PRO A 54 -9.82 13.13 4.58
N SER A 55 -8.93 12.26 4.13
CA SER A 55 -7.58 12.15 4.70
C SER A 55 -6.76 13.40 4.41
N GLN A 56 -6.03 13.89 5.41
CA GLN A 56 -5.19 15.08 5.31
C GLN A 56 -3.75 14.70 4.99
N ASN A 57 -3.52 14.12 3.80
CA ASN A 57 -2.19 13.79 3.31
C ASN A 57 -2.09 13.93 1.80
N GLU A 58 -0.87 14.17 1.35
CA GLU A 58 -0.50 14.07 -0.06
C GLU A 58 0.50 12.94 -0.24
N ALA A 59 0.59 12.37 -1.44
CA ALA A 59 1.46 11.25 -1.71
C ALA A 59 2.04 11.31 -3.12
N TYR A 60 3.21 10.72 -3.30
CA TYR A 60 3.81 10.48 -4.60
C TYR A 60 4.01 8.98 -4.78
N PHE A 61 3.41 8.42 -5.85
CA PHE A 61 3.40 6.99 -6.12
C PHE A 61 4.40 6.63 -7.20
N LEU A 62 5.23 5.66 -6.91
CA LEU A 62 6.14 5.02 -7.86
C LEU A 62 5.84 3.52 -7.89
N ARG A 63 6.03 2.93 -9.06
CA ARG A 63 5.88 1.50 -9.29
C ARG A 63 7.17 0.89 -9.81
N ARG A 64 7.14 -0.41 -10.12
CA ARG A 64 8.27 -1.07 -10.81
C ARG A 64 8.70 -0.22 -12.00
N GLU A 65 10.01 0.06 -12.08
CA GLU A 65 10.56 0.79 -13.22
C GLU A 65 10.42 -0.04 -14.49
N ARG A 66 9.92 0.59 -15.54
CA ARG A 66 9.69 -0.01 -16.85
C ARG A 66 10.24 0.87 -17.94
N THR A 67 10.51 0.28 -19.10
CA THR A 67 10.91 0.99 -20.31
C THR A 67 9.73 1.11 -21.29
N PRO A 68 9.76 2.04 -22.25
CA PRO A 68 8.68 2.20 -23.22
C PRO A 68 8.42 0.96 -24.10
N ASP A 69 9.42 0.10 -24.26
CA ASP A 69 9.36 -1.16 -25.02
C ASP A 69 8.98 -2.38 -24.16
N ASP A 70 8.74 -2.19 -22.84
CA ASP A 70 8.22 -3.25 -21.99
C ASP A 70 6.88 -3.75 -22.53
N PRO A 71 6.69 -5.07 -22.75
CA PRO A 71 5.45 -5.62 -23.33
C PRO A 71 4.18 -5.23 -22.57
N ALA A 72 4.25 -5.05 -21.25
CA ALA A 72 3.11 -4.64 -20.45
C ALA A 72 2.76 -3.15 -20.64
N VAL A 73 3.78 -2.30 -20.89
CA VAL A 73 3.60 -0.88 -21.25
C VAL A 73 3.01 -0.77 -22.65
N VAL A 74 3.59 -1.47 -23.62
CA VAL A 74 3.10 -1.50 -25.01
C VAL A 74 1.64 -1.98 -25.07
N ALA A 75 1.29 -2.99 -24.28
CA ALA A 75 -0.08 -3.50 -24.18
C ALA A 75 -1.00 -2.62 -23.32
N SER A 76 -0.54 -1.48 -22.82
CA SER A 76 -1.28 -0.57 -21.92
C SER A 76 -1.93 -1.30 -20.74
N ARG A 77 -1.24 -2.31 -20.19
CA ARG A 77 -1.76 -3.05 -19.04
C ARG A 77 -1.91 -2.11 -17.84
N ARG A 78 -3.04 -2.19 -17.15
CA ARG A 78 -3.32 -1.36 -15.99
C ARG A 78 -2.22 -1.54 -14.91
N PHE A 79 -1.80 -0.43 -14.28
CA PHE A 79 -0.72 -0.37 -13.29
C PHE A 79 0.70 -0.67 -13.80
N HIS A 80 0.89 -0.79 -15.10
CA HIS A 80 2.18 -1.07 -15.75
C HIS A 80 2.70 0.13 -16.56
N GLY A 81 2.33 1.36 -16.18
CA GLY A 81 2.82 2.58 -16.83
C GLY A 81 4.27 2.92 -16.47
N LEU A 82 4.80 3.92 -17.16
CA LEU A 82 6.11 4.50 -16.86
C LEU A 82 6.03 5.38 -15.61
N ASN A 83 7.06 5.33 -14.76
CA ASN A 83 7.17 6.28 -13.66
C ASN A 83 7.36 7.70 -14.22
N GLN A 84 6.73 8.66 -13.56
CA GLN A 84 6.90 10.08 -13.83
C GLN A 84 8.03 10.60 -12.93
N TRP A 85 9.06 11.23 -13.49
CA TRP A 85 10.23 11.66 -12.71
C TRP A 85 10.32 13.18 -12.66
N PRO A 86 10.58 13.81 -11.48
CA PRO A 86 10.84 15.24 -11.40
C PRO A 86 12.20 15.56 -12.02
N ASP A 87 12.22 16.54 -12.95
CA ASP A 87 13.41 16.90 -13.71
C ASP A 87 14.45 17.68 -12.89
N ASP A 88 14.02 18.35 -11.83
CA ASP A 88 14.83 19.29 -11.05
C ASP A 88 15.22 18.78 -9.64
N LEU A 89 15.07 17.48 -9.39
CA LEU A 89 15.52 16.84 -8.16
C LEU A 89 16.67 15.87 -8.41
N PRO A 90 17.92 16.35 -8.47
CA PRO A 90 19.07 15.49 -8.67
C PRO A 90 19.13 14.36 -7.65
N GLY A 91 19.40 13.13 -8.12
CA GLY A 91 19.51 11.94 -7.29
C GLY A 91 18.17 11.32 -6.85
N PHE A 92 17.04 11.99 -7.04
CA PHE A 92 15.71 11.50 -6.63
C PHE A 92 15.43 10.11 -7.22
N ARG A 93 15.50 9.97 -8.56
CA ARG A 93 15.25 8.70 -9.24
C ARG A 93 16.22 7.59 -8.78
N ALA A 94 17.52 7.89 -8.72
CA ALA A 94 18.51 6.89 -8.34
C ALA A 94 18.29 6.38 -6.90
N THR A 95 18.05 7.27 -5.95
CA THR A 95 17.80 6.92 -4.54
C THR A 95 16.52 6.10 -4.38
N THR A 96 15.44 6.51 -5.03
CA THR A 96 14.16 5.80 -4.90
C THR A 96 14.20 4.43 -5.56
N LEU A 97 14.87 4.27 -6.70
CA LEU A 97 15.04 2.97 -7.35
C LEU A 97 15.93 2.03 -6.52
N GLU A 98 17.05 2.53 -5.96
CA GLU A 98 17.91 1.77 -5.04
C GLU A 98 17.09 1.26 -3.83
N TYR A 99 16.26 2.13 -3.25
CA TYR A 99 15.39 1.77 -2.13
C TYR A 99 14.39 0.68 -2.53
N MET A 100 13.68 0.85 -3.63
CA MET A 100 12.69 -0.11 -4.12
C MET A 100 13.31 -1.47 -4.43
N GLN A 101 14.46 -1.51 -5.11
CA GLN A 101 15.19 -2.75 -5.42
C GLN A 101 15.66 -3.47 -4.16
N THR A 102 16.14 -2.72 -3.17
CA THR A 102 16.58 -3.29 -1.90
C THR A 102 15.40 -3.90 -1.14
N LEU A 103 14.23 -3.26 -1.14
CA LEU A 103 13.03 -3.79 -0.51
C LEU A 103 12.43 -4.96 -1.28
N GLU A 104 12.48 -4.96 -2.61
CA GLU A 104 12.09 -6.13 -3.41
C GLU A 104 12.93 -7.35 -3.02
N ALA A 105 14.25 -7.19 -2.92
CA ALA A 105 15.13 -8.27 -2.48
C ALA A 105 14.79 -8.74 -1.05
N LEU A 106 14.41 -7.84 -0.16
CA LEU A 106 13.94 -8.20 1.19
C LEU A 106 12.61 -8.98 1.13
N CYS A 107 11.64 -8.54 0.33
CA CYS A 107 10.37 -9.23 0.17
C CYS A 107 10.54 -10.66 -0.32
N ARG A 108 11.43 -10.89 -1.31
CA ARG A 108 11.76 -12.23 -1.81
C ARG A 108 12.38 -13.13 -0.72
N ARG A 109 13.10 -12.56 0.24
CA ARG A 109 13.63 -13.29 1.41
C ARG A 109 12.58 -13.54 2.48
N LEU A 110 11.54 -12.73 2.57
CA LEU A 110 10.45 -12.90 3.53
C LEU A 110 9.39 -13.89 3.02
N ALA A 111 9.15 -13.98 1.71
CA ALA A 111 8.14 -14.87 1.15
C ALA A 111 8.27 -16.35 1.60
N PRO A 112 9.47 -16.96 1.63
CA PRO A 112 9.66 -18.30 2.18
C PRO A 112 9.23 -18.43 3.65
N LEU A 113 9.40 -17.38 4.47
CA LEU A 113 8.99 -17.41 5.87
C LEU A 113 7.47 -17.45 6.02
N TYR A 114 6.75 -16.73 5.15
CA TYR A 114 5.28 -16.83 5.07
C TYR A 114 4.84 -18.24 4.65
N ALA A 115 5.50 -18.84 3.65
CA ALA A 115 5.20 -20.21 3.23
C ALA A 115 5.39 -21.20 4.39
N MET A 116 6.53 -21.15 5.08
CA MET A 116 6.82 -21.99 6.23
C MET A 116 5.83 -21.78 7.39
N ALA A 117 5.44 -20.53 7.68
CA ALA A 117 4.45 -20.23 8.72
C ALA A 117 3.03 -20.76 8.37
N LEU A 118 2.81 -21.11 7.12
CA LEU A 118 1.57 -21.67 6.58
C LEU A 118 1.65 -23.17 6.31
N ASP A 119 2.70 -23.84 6.78
CA ASP A 119 2.96 -25.26 6.55
C ASP A 119 3.05 -25.64 5.06
N LEU A 120 3.61 -24.73 4.25
CA LEU A 120 3.83 -24.88 2.82
C LEU A 120 5.33 -25.04 2.51
N PRO A 121 5.71 -25.63 1.36
CA PRO A 121 7.08 -25.61 0.88
C PRO A 121 7.64 -24.18 0.82
N ALA A 122 8.92 -24.00 1.17
CA ALA A 122 9.53 -22.66 1.25
C ALA A 122 9.50 -21.89 -0.08
N ASP A 123 9.48 -22.57 -1.20
CA ASP A 123 9.42 -22.04 -2.58
C ASP A 123 7.98 -21.85 -3.11
N PHE A 124 6.97 -22.12 -2.29
CA PHE A 124 5.55 -22.07 -2.72
C PHE A 124 5.14 -20.76 -3.40
N PHE A 125 5.66 -19.65 -2.93
CA PHE A 125 5.32 -18.32 -3.45
C PHE A 125 6.27 -17.83 -4.56
N ASP A 126 7.34 -18.55 -4.91
CA ASP A 126 8.38 -18.07 -5.83
C ASP A 126 7.79 -17.64 -7.19
N ALA A 127 6.96 -18.49 -7.77
CA ALA A 127 6.31 -18.17 -9.05
C ALA A 127 5.34 -16.97 -8.97
N CYS A 128 4.73 -16.75 -7.80
CA CYS A 128 3.81 -15.62 -7.59
C CYS A 128 4.55 -14.28 -7.45
N PHE A 129 5.84 -14.32 -7.07
CA PHE A 129 6.68 -13.15 -6.87
C PHE A 129 7.85 -13.07 -7.86
N ASP A 130 7.77 -13.72 -9.01
CA ASP A 130 8.78 -13.61 -10.08
C ASP A 130 8.84 -12.17 -10.61
N VAL A 131 7.71 -11.56 -10.90
CA VAL A 131 7.60 -10.13 -11.26
C VAL A 131 6.58 -9.46 -10.33
N PRO A 132 6.93 -9.25 -9.05
CA PRO A 132 5.98 -8.76 -8.07
C PRO A 132 5.45 -7.37 -8.43
N HIS A 133 4.18 -7.16 -8.12
CA HIS A 133 3.59 -5.84 -8.16
C HIS A 133 4.12 -5.02 -6.98
N MET A 134 4.75 -3.90 -7.27
CA MET A 134 5.41 -3.07 -6.26
C MET A 134 4.89 -1.64 -6.30
N ILE A 135 4.69 -1.06 -5.13
CA ILE A 135 4.35 0.35 -4.98
C ILE A 135 5.24 0.95 -3.89
N LEU A 136 5.94 2.03 -4.22
CA LEU A 136 6.49 2.93 -3.22
C LEU A 136 5.55 4.14 -3.11
N ARG A 137 5.06 4.40 -1.90
CA ARG A 137 4.23 5.57 -1.61
C ARG A 137 4.99 6.53 -0.72
N MET A 138 5.43 7.65 -1.26
CA MET A 138 6.09 8.72 -0.51
C MET A 138 5.02 9.69 -0.01
N SER A 139 4.65 9.59 1.25
CA SER A 139 3.55 10.36 1.85
C SER A 139 4.07 11.51 2.69
N ARG A 140 3.34 12.64 2.64
CA ARG A 140 3.51 13.78 3.54
C ARG A 140 2.23 14.01 4.32
N TYR A 141 2.35 14.10 5.64
CA TYR A 141 1.28 14.32 6.59
C TYR A 141 1.49 15.66 7.30
N PRO A 142 0.73 16.72 6.95
CA PRO A 142 0.73 17.97 7.70
C PRO A 142 0.34 17.73 9.16
N VAL A 143 0.67 18.68 10.02
CA VAL A 143 0.14 18.73 11.38
C VAL A 143 -1.37 18.95 11.28
N ILE A 144 -2.13 18.15 12.02
CA ILE A 144 -3.60 18.33 12.13
C ILE A 144 -3.96 18.88 13.50
N ASP A 145 -5.13 19.51 13.59
CA ASP A 145 -5.64 20.03 14.86
C ASP A 145 -5.95 18.88 15.83
N HIS A 146 -5.56 19.08 17.10
CA HIS A 146 -5.80 18.13 18.18
C HIS A 146 -7.27 18.05 18.61
N GLU A 147 -8.03 19.14 18.45
CA GLU A 147 -9.38 19.26 18.99
C GLU A 147 -10.42 18.48 18.18
N ASP A 148 -10.16 18.22 16.88
CA ASP A 148 -11.10 17.48 16.04
C ASP A 148 -10.66 16.01 15.87
N GLU A 149 -11.22 15.13 16.68
CA GLU A 149 -10.95 13.68 16.59
C GLU A 149 -11.45 13.03 15.29
N THR A 150 -12.34 13.70 14.55
CA THR A 150 -12.86 13.22 13.28
C THR A 150 -11.91 13.46 12.11
N VAL A 151 -10.92 14.34 12.28
CA VAL A 151 -9.86 14.60 11.30
C VAL A 151 -8.72 13.60 11.47
N ALA A 152 -8.31 12.97 10.41
CA ALA A 152 -7.17 12.07 10.38
C ALA A 152 -6.23 12.44 9.24
N SER A 153 -4.92 12.30 9.50
CA SER A 153 -3.91 12.43 8.43
C SER A 153 -4.09 11.31 7.40
N LEU A 154 -4.43 10.10 7.86
CA LEU A 154 -4.92 9.00 7.04
C LEU A 154 -5.97 8.24 7.85
N VAL A 155 -7.19 8.17 7.31
CA VAL A 155 -8.31 7.49 7.98
C VAL A 155 -8.03 6.02 8.23
N PRO A 156 -8.69 5.39 9.24
CA PRO A 156 -8.57 3.97 9.47
C PRO A 156 -8.84 3.15 8.20
N HIS A 157 -7.92 2.25 7.88
CA HIS A 157 -7.98 1.38 6.70
C HIS A 157 -7.16 0.11 6.93
N THR A 158 -7.29 -0.84 6.03
CA THR A 158 -6.39 -1.98 5.86
C THR A 158 -5.60 -1.82 4.57
N ASP A 159 -4.42 -2.43 4.48
CA ASP A 159 -3.70 -2.51 3.22
C ASP A 159 -4.32 -3.57 2.31
N SER A 160 -4.32 -3.31 1.02
CA SER A 160 -4.96 -4.21 0.04
C SER A 160 -4.14 -5.44 -0.32
N GLY A 161 -2.82 -5.39 -0.10
CA GLY A 161 -1.87 -6.30 -0.71
C GLY A 161 -1.49 -7.52 0.12
N PHE A 162 -0.33 -8.10 -0.22
CA PHE A 162 0.25 -9.24 0.48
C PHE A 162 1.10 -8.80 1.67
N MET A 163 2.09 -7.92 1.46
CA MET A 163 2.91 -7.38 2.55
C MET A 163 3.25 -5.91 2.34
N THR A 164 3.29 -5.19 3.45
CA THR A 164 3.75 -3.81 3.54
C THR A 164 5.00 -3.74 4.40
N LEU A 165 6.03 -3.06 3.91
CA LEU A 165 7.26 -2.78 4.63
C LEU A 165 7.32 -1.27 4.91
N LEU A 166 7.30 -0.89 6.19
CA LEU A 166 7.39 0.50 6.60
C LEU A 166 8.62 0.68 7.49
N PRO A 167 9.62 1.49 7.08
CA PRO A 167 10.78 1.79 7.91
C PRO A 167 10.38 2.62 9.13
N PRO A 168 11.20 2.62 10.19
CA PRO A 168 10.95 3.43 11.38
C PRO A 168 10.86 4.91 11.02
N ASN A 169 10.04 5.63 11.77
CA ASN A 169 9.81 7.06 11.58
C ASN A 169 10.07 7.80 12.89
N PRO A 170 10.94 8.82 12.90
CA PRO A 170 11.21 9.59 14.10
C PRO A 170 10.00 10.42 14.57
N VAL A 171 9.07 10.72 13.65
CA VAL A 171 7.84 11.46 13.97
C VAL A 171 6.70 10.47 14.16
N PRO A 172 6.11 10.38 15.39
CA PRO A 172 5.03 9.44 15.69
C PRO A 172 3.76 9.74 14.91
N GLY A 173 2.76 8.85 15.02
CA GLY A 173 1.43 9.07 14.44
C GLY A 173 0.78 7.85 13.80
N LEU A 174 1.51 6.75 13.60
CA LEU A 174 0.91 5.48 13.19
C LEU A 174 0.30 4.77 14.40
N SER A 175 -1.00 4.45 14.31
CA SER A 175 -1.68 3.63 15.31
C SER A 175 -2.30 2.40 14.63
N ILE A 176 -2.30 1.26 15.33
CA ILE A 176 -2.87 -0.01 14.89
C ILE A 176 -4.03 -0.41 15.80
N LEU A 177 -5.03 -1.07 15.23
CA LEU A 177 -6.19 -1.55 15.97
C LEU A 177 -5.97 -3.01 16.39
N LEU A 178 -5.97 -3.25 17.69
CA LEU A 178 -5.90 -4.60 18.23
C LEU A 178 -7.25 -5.33 18.10
N PRO A 179 -7.27 -6.69 18.12
CA PRO A 179 -8.51 -7.46 18.05
C PRO A 179 -9.53 -7.15 19.17
N ASN A 180 -9.06 -6.61 20.30
CA ASN A 180 -9.93 -6.19 21.40
C ASN A 180 -10.56 -4.79 21.21
N GLY A 181 -10.40 -4.17 20.03
CA GLY A 181 -10.93 -2.85 19.70
C GLY A 181 -10.10 -1.67 20.19
N ARG A 182 -8.95 -1.89 20.81
CA ARG A 182 -8.10 -0.82 21.33
C ARG A 182 -7.07 -0.38 20.27
N TRP A 183 -6.97 0.92 20.05
CA TRP A 183 -5.88 1.52 19.27
C TRP A 183 -4.61 1.63 20.13
N ILE A 184 -3.50 1.24 19.54
CA ILE A 184 -2.17 1.44 20.12
C ILE A 184 -1.25 2.11 19.09
N ASP A 185 -0.31 2.91 19.56
CA ASP A 185 0.71 3.47 18.68
C ASP A 185 1.72 2.39 18.28
N ALA A 186 2.09 2.38 16.99
CA ALA A 186 3.12 1.50 16.51
C ALA A 186 4.49 2.06 16.95
N PRO A 187 5.26 1.32 17.77
CA PRO A 187 6.57 1.81 18.21
C PRO A 187 7.55 1.84 17.03
N GLY A 188 8.31 2.92 16.91
CA GLY A 188 9.51 2.92 16.10
C GLY A 188 10.60 2.11 16.79
N VAL A 189 11.17 1.13 16.10
CA VAL A 189 12.32 0.36 16.57
C VAL A 189 13.48 0.60 15.61
N ASP A 190 14.57 1.12 16.11
CA ASP A 190 15.75 1.40 15.29
C ASP A 190 16.26 0.14 14.58
N GLY A 191 16.55 0.28 13.30
CA GLY A 191 17.05 -0.82 12.47
C GLY A 191 16.00 -1.88 12.09
N ALA A 192 14.72 -1.71 12.48
CA ALA A 192 13.64 -2.62 12.16
C ALA A 192 12.60 -1.98 11.21
N PHE A 193 11.85 -2.83 10.52
CA PHE A 193 10.66 -2.41 9.77
C PHE A 193 9.40 -2.85 10.50
N VAL A 194 8.37 -2.02 10.44
CA VAL A 194 7.00 -2.53 10.67
C VAL A 194 6.61 -3.30 9.41
N VAL A 195 6.24 -4.57 9.61
CA VAL A 195 5.78 -5.45 8.53
C VAL A 195 4.35 -5.87 8.85
N ASN A 196 3.42 -5.63 7.93
CA ASN A 196 2.05 -6.09 8.08
C ASN A 196 1.56 -6.81 6.82
N GLY A 197 0.67 -7.77 7.00
CA GLY A 197 -0.13 -8.36 5.95
C GLY A 197 -1.30 -7.48 5.58
N GLY A 198 -1.75 -7.57 4.33
CA GLY A 198 -2.93 -6.91 3.83
C GLY A 198 -4.06 -7.89 3.47
N ASP A 199 -5.07 -7.35 2.81
CA ASP A 199 -6.32 -8.08 2.50
C ASP A 199 -6.10 -9.29 1.58
N ILE A 200 -5.12 -9.24 0.69
CA ILE A 200 -4.78 -10.38 -0.19
C ILE A 200 -4.18 -11.52 0.61
N LEU A 201 -3.26 -11.25 1.53
CA LEU A 201 -2.72 -12.29 2.42
C LEU A 201 -3.82 -12.87 3.31
N HIS A 202 -4.66 -12.02 3.89
CA HIS A 202 -5.83 -12.40 4.70
C HIS A 202 -6.77 -13.35 3.93
N ARG A 203 -7.12 -12.98 2.70
CA ARG A 203 -7.96 -13.76 1.80
C ARG A 203 -7.31 -15.10 1.42
N TRP A 204 -6.04 -15.06 1.01
CA TRP A 204 -5.30 -16.23 0.54
C TRP A 204 -5.17 -17.29 1.63
N THR A 205 -5.01 -16.83 2.88
CA THR A 205 -4.84 -17.68 4.07
C THR A 205 -6.14 -18.00 4.81
N ASN A 206 -7.31 -17.78 4.18
CA ASN A 206 -8.63 -18.02 4.79
C ASN A 206 -8.77 -17.35 6.17
N GLU A 207 -8.21 -16.14 6.31
CA GLU A 207 -8.20 -15.32 7.53
C GLU A 207 -7.23 -15.77 8.64
N ARG A 208 -6.31 -16.75 8.36
CA ARG A 208 -5.25 -17.12 9.34
C ARG A 208 -4.30 -15.96 9.61
N PHE A 209 -3.93 -15.18 8.57
CA PHE A 209 -3.26 -13.90 8.73
C PHE A 209 -4.29 -12.78 8.72
N LEU A 210 -4.17 -11.87 9.67
CA LEU A 210 -5.07 -10.73 9.77
C LEU A 210 -4.60 -9.58 8.89
N SER A 211 -5.55 -8.93 8.20
CA SER A 211 -5.34 -7.59 7.65
C SER A 211 -5.65 -6.60 8.76
N THR A 212 -4.60 -6.03 9.36
CA THR A 212 -4.74 -5.23 10.57
C THR A 212 -5.10 -3.79 10.24
N PRO A 213 -6.25 -3.28 10.75
CA PRO A 213 -6.61 -1.88 10.57
C PRO A 213 -5.61 -0.95 11.24
N HIS A 214 -5.24 0.11 10.53
CA HIS A 214 -4.33 1.12 11.01
C HIS A 214 -4.72 2.51 10.51
N ARG A 215 -4.20 3.53 11.16
CA ARG A 215 -4.47 4.95 10.82
C ARG A 215 -3.25 5.81 11.10
N VAL A 216 -3.26 7.02 10.55
CA VAL A 216 -2.25 8.03 10.89
C VAL A 216 -2.94 9.28 11.43
N ARG A 217 -2.48 9.76 12.58
CA ARG A 217 -2.79 11.10 13.14
C ARG A 217 -1.49 11.80 13.46
N ASN A 218 -1.16 12.84 12.70
CA ASN A 218 0.05 13.61 12.95
C ASN A 218 -0.23 14.75 13.94
N LEU A 219 -0.16 14.44 15.22
CA LEU A 219 -0.33 15.36 16.33
C LEU A 219 1.00 15.84 16.93
N SER A 220 2.12 15.58 16.25
CA SER A 220 3.47 15.81 16.77
C SER A 220 3.92 17.28 16.77
N GLY A 221 3.17 18.17 16.15
CA GLY A 221 3.59 19.55 15.90
C GLY A 221 4.66 19.70 14.81
N GLN A 222 5.05 18.62 14.15
CA GLN A 222 6.06 18.59 13.08
C GLN A 222 5.49 17.96 11.80
N MET A 223 6.07 18.32 10.65
CA MET A 223 5.77 17.64 9.40
C MET A 223 6.23 16.18 9.48
N ARG A 224 5.34 15.23 9.13
CA ARG A 224 5.62 13.80 9.10
C ARG A 224 5.70 13.31 7.66
N TYR A 225 6.71 12.50 7.35
CA TYR A 225 6.81 11.77 6.10
C TYR A 225 6.75 10.27 6.38
N ALA A 226 6.26 9.49 5.40
CA ALA A 226 6.33 8.03 5.45
C ALA A 226 6.59 7.48 4.04
N ILE A 227 7.32 6.38 3.98
CA ILE A 227 7.75 5.75 2.72
C ILE A 227 7.40 4.25 2.73
N PRO A 228 6.11 3.87 2.95
CA PRO A 228 5.71 2.48 2.87
C PRO A 228 5.97 1.92 1.48
N PHE A 229 6.42 0.66 1.47
CA PHE A 229 6.60 -0.14 0.28
C PHE A 229 5.67 -1.34 0.33
N PHE A 230 4.85 -1.47 -0.71
CA PHE A 230 3.93 -2.58 -0.86
C PHE A 230 4.52 -3.57 -1.86
N CYS A 231 4.50 -4.84 -1.50
CA CYS A 231 4.98 -5.93 -2.32
C CYS A 231 3.91 -7.01 -2.42
N ASP A 232 3.41 -7.17 -3.61
CA ASP A 232 2.25 -8.00 -3.93
C ASP A 232 2.61 -9.02 -5.01
N PRO A 233 1.83 -10.10 -5.17
CA PRO A 233 2.08 -11.06 -6.23
C PRO A 233 1.93 -10.44 -7.62
N ASP A 234 2.40 -11.14 -8.64
CA ASP A 234 2.15 -10.78 -10.04
C ASP A 234 0.65 -10.66 -10.33
N HIS A 235 0.28 -9.76 -11.24
CA HIS A 235 -1.11 -9.47 -11.58
C HIS A 235 -1.91 -10.67 -12.10
N GLU A 236 -1.25 -11.63 -12.73
CA GLU A 236 -1.88 -12.85 -13.24
C GLU A 236 -2.03 -13.94 -12.16
N THR A 237 -1.44 -13.75 -11.00
CA THR A 237 -1.53 -14.71 -9.89
C THR A 237 -3.00 -14.89 -9.47
N VAL A 238 -3.44 -16.14 -9.42
CA VAL A 238 -4.77 -16.49 -8.90
C VAL A 238 -4.68 -16.67 -7.39
N ILE A 239 -5.42 -15.83 -6.67
CA ILE A 239 -5.56 -15.88 -5.22
C ILE A 239 -6.70 -16.86 -4.89
N GLU A 240 -6.34 -18.09 -4.60
CA GLU A 240 -7.25 -19.14 -4.17
C GLU A 240 -6.86 -19.59 -2.76
N CYS A 241 -7.83 -19.87 -1.89
CA CYS A 241 -7.57 -20.33 -0.52
C CYS A 241 -6.49 -21.44 -0.49
N LEU A 242 -5.42 -21.18 0.24
CA LEU A 242 -4.28 -22.11 0.35
C LEU A 242 -4.73 -23.48 0.89
N PRO A 243 -4.15 -24.59 0.39
CA PRO A 243 -4.58 -25.94 0.76
C PRO A 243 -4.47 -26.20 2.26
N THR A 244 -3.45 -25.62 2.92
CA THR A 244 -3.22 -25.76 4.37
C THR A 244 -4.13 -24.86 5.22
N CYS A 245 -4.89 -23.97 4.58
CA CYS A 245 -5.77 -23.00 5.26
C CYS A 245 -7.26 -23.34 5.12
N ARG A 246 -7.59 -24.51 4.60
CA ARG A 246 -8.98 -24.99 4.46
C ARG A 246 -9.13 -26.44 4.91
N SER A 247 -10.34 -26.78 5.35
CA SER A 247 -10.73 -28.13 5.71
C SER A 247 -12.23 -28.33 5.49
N ALA A 248 -12.73 -29.52 5.72
CA ALA A 248 -14.18 -29.76 5.69
C ALA A 248 -14.94 -28.95 6.76
N ALA A 249 -14.29 -28.66 7.89
CA ALA A 249 -14.89 -27.86 8.99
C ALA A 249 -14.71 -26.35 8.80
N ASP A 250 -13.67 -25.91 8.03
CA ASP A 250 -13.43 -24.50 7.68
C ASP A 250 -13.14 -24.41 6.16
N PRO A 251 -14.20 -24.42 5.33
CA PRO A 251 -14.06 -24.37 3.88
C PRO A 251 -13.55 -23.00 3.43
N ALA A 252 -13.11 -22.90 2.18
CA ALA A 252 -12.69 -21.63 1.57
C ALA A 252 -13.80 -20.58 1.67
N LYS A 253 -13.50 -19.43 2.27
CA LYS A 253 -14.45 -18.31 2.50
C LYS A 253 -14.61 -17.39 1.29
N TYR A 254 -13.62 -17.41 0.40
CA TYR A 254 -13.55 -16.51 -0.74
C TYR A 254 -13.41 -17.29 -2.05
N PRO A 255 -14.09 -16.87 -3.14
CA PRO A 255 -13.86 -17.45 -4.44
C PRO A 255 -12.46 -17.08 -4.96
N PRO A 256 -11.87 -17.90 -5.87
CA PRO A 256 -10.64 -17.53 -6.54
C PRO A 256 -10.78 -16.21 -7.31
N ILE A 257 -9.71 -15.40 -7.30
CA ILE A 257 -9.65 -14.12 -8.01
C ILE A 257 -8.23 -13.87 -8.51
N ARG A 258 -8.06 -13.28 -9.69
CA ARG A 258 -6.75 -12.78 -10.10
C ARG A 258 -6.39 -11.55 -9.28
N PHE A 259 -5.13 -11.44 -8.88
CA PHE A 259 -4.65 -10.29 -8.11
C PHE A 259 -4.88 -8.96 -8.85
N GLY A 260 -4.63 -8.92 -10.17
CA GLY A 260 -4.86 -7.72 -10.97
C GLY A 260 -6.31 -7.22 -10.95
N ASP A 261 -7.28 -8.15 -10.98
CA ASP A 261 -8.71 -7.80 -10.88
C ASP A 261 -9.07 -7.26 -9.49
N TYR A 262 -8.48 -7.85 -8.44
CA TYR A 262 -8.64 -7.36 -7.06
C TYR A 262 -8.02 -5.98 -6.89
N ALA A 263 -6.81 -5.76 -7.39
CA ALA A 263 -6.11 -4.48 -7.31
C ALA A 263 -6.90 -3.35 -7.99
N LEU A 264 -7.52 -3.63 -9.15
CA LEU A 264 -8.35 -2.66 -9.86
C LEU A 264 -9.65 -2.35 -9.08
N TRP A 265 -10.31 -3.38 -8.54
CA TRP A 265 -11.48 -3.20 -7.69
C TRP A 265 -11.15 -2.34 -6.46
N PHE A 266 -10.03 -2.61 -5.79
CA PHE A 266 -9.60 -1.84 -4.63
C PHE A 266 -9.27 -0.39 -5.00
N ALA A 267 -8.52 -0.17 -6.09
CA ALA A 267 -8.15 1.17 -6.55
C ALA A 267 -9.38 2.03 -6.84
N ARG A 268 -10.41 1.46 -7.48
CA ARG A 268 -11.68 2.15 -7.73
C ARG A 268 -12.36 2.65 -6.46
N LYS A 269 -12.27 1.91 -5.37
CA LYS A 269 -12.87 2.28 -4.07
C LYS A 269 -12.03 3.27 -3.27
N SER A 270 -10.72 3.22 -3.46
CA SER A 270 -9.76 3.94 -2.63
C SER A 270 -9.34 5.28 -3.23
N TYR A 271 -9.44 5.45 -4.55
CA TYR A 271 -8.95 6.64 -5.25
C TYR A 271 -10.04 7.27 -6.12
N GLU A 272 -10.26 8.58 -5.93
CA GLU A 272 -11.28 9.34 -6.67
C GLU A 272 -11.05 9.30 -8.20
N HIS A 273 -9.80 9.46 -8.64
CA HIS A 273 -9.43 9.43 -10.07
C HIS A 273 -9.64 8.06 -10.72
N MET A 274 -9.81 7.00 -9.92
CA MET A 274 -10.09 5.64 -10.36
C MET A 274 -11.57 5.23 -10.19
N ALA A 275 -12.41 6.07 -9.63
CA ALA A 275 -13.78 5.73 -9.23
C ALA A 275 -14.67 5.22 -10.39
N ASN A 276 -14.40 5.67 -11.60
CA ASN A 276 -15.16 5.30 -12.82
C ASN A 276 -14.56 4.12 -13.60
N GLU A 277 -13.48 3.51 -13.10
CA GLU A 277 -12.88 2.35 -13.75
C GLU A 277 -13.82 1.13 -13.73
N THR A 278 -13.87 0.38 -14.81
CA THR A 278 -14.61 -0.87 -14.86
C THR A 278 -13.87 -1.95 -14.07
N ALA A 279 -14.48 -2.43 -13.01
CA ALA A 279 -13.93 -3.49 -12.16
C ALA A 279 -15.00 -4.53 -11.83
N LEU A 280 -14.57 -5.67 -11.29
CA LEU A 280 -15.50 -6.71 -10.83
C LEU A 280 -16.47 -6.18 -9.76
N PRO A 281 -17.71 -6.68 -9.73
CA PRO A 281 -18.68 -6.32 -8.71
C PRO A 281 -18.24 -6.72 -7.29
N ASP A 282 -18.64 -5.96 -6.29
CA ASP A 282 -18.34 -6.22 -4.87
C ASP A 282 -18.74 -7.64 -4.44
N ALA A 283 -19.88 -8.11 -4.89
CA ALA A 283 -20.39 -9.46 -4.57
C ALA A 283 -19.44 -10.59 -5.07
N VAL A 284 -18.67 -10.34 -6.12
CA VAL A 284 -17.70 -11.30 -6.66
C VAL A 284 -16.37 -11.20 -5.91
N VAL A 285 -15.92 -9.97 -5.65
CA VAL A 285 -14.59 -9.75 -5.04
C VAL A 285 -14.61 -9.99 -3.54
N ALA A 286 -15.64 -9.55 -2.85
CA ALA A 286 -15.77 -9.63 -1.39
C ALA A 286 -17.15 -10.19 -1.00
N PRO A 287 -17.48 -11.45 -1.39
CA PRO A 287 -18.75 -12.05 -1.02
C PRO A 287 -18.82 -12.19 0.51
N GLY A 288 -19.92 -11.72 1.10
CA GLY A 288 -20.09 -11.75 2.55
C GLY A 288 -19.12 -10.85 3.31
N ALA A 289 -18.45 -9.91 2.60
CA ALA A 289 -17.64 -8.89 3.26
C ALA A 289 -18.49 -8.32 4.39
N ARG A 290 -18.00 -8.46 5.61
CA ARG A 290 -18.60 -7.82 6.79
C ARG A 290 -18.75 -6.37 6.38
N ALA A 291 -20.01 -5.93 6.27
CA ALA A 291 -20.32 -4.56 5.97
C ALA A 291 -19.44 -3.72 6.89
N THR A 292 -18.38 -3.20 6.31
CA THR A 292 -17.45 -2.25 6.89
C THR A 292 -17.45 -2.28 8.42
N ALA A 293 -16.55 -3.07 9.01
CA ALA A 293 -16.34 -2.96 10.44
C ALA A 293 -16.13 -1.46 10.72
N ARG A 294 -16.98 -0.89 11.53
CA ARG A 294 -16.84 0.49 12.00
C ARG A 294 -15.66 0.47 12.97
N TRP A 295 -14.49 0.85 12.44
CA TRP A 295 -13.29 1.03 13.26
C TRP A 295 -13.38 2.32 14.08
#